data_f71f805b0afa6c2b37e710463d431f71
#
_entry.id   f71f805b0afa6c2b37e710463d431f71
#
_cell.length_a   1.000
_cell.length_b   1.000
_cell.length_c   1.000
_cell.angle_alpha   90.00
_cell.angle_beta   90.00
_cell.angle_gamma   90.00
#
_symmetry.space_group_name_H-M   'P 1'
#
loop_
_entity.id
_entity.type
_entity.pdbx_description
1 polymer ?
#
loop_
_entity_poly.entity_id
_entity_poly.type
_entity_poly.pdbx_seq_one_letter_code
_entity_poly.pdbx_strand_id
1 'polypeptide(L)'
;MTVRMYRDKDIDLAWLKGKTCAVIGFGAQGHAHALNLRDSGMKVVVGLYRGSKSRVRARRNRLKVFETPDAVRRGEIIFLALPDTKMPAVYKKEVAPKGLGPMVRSEFVNGRGVPGLIAVQQNRSGRAKRTALAWAKAIGCTRAGVIETTFRDETETDLFGEQAVLCGGTSALIRAGFDTLVKAGYPPELAYFECLHELKFIVDLIHEAGMRGMRALISDTAKWGELTVGPRIIDARVQKEMGAVLRDIRSGKFAREFIREMKTGRKRYQELRKAADGHRIEKVGRGLRALMTWK
;
A
#
# COMPACT_ATOMS: atom_id res chain seq x y z
N MET A 1 10.75 10.21 -20.53
CA MET A 1 10.39 8.85 -21.00
C MET A 1 8.88 8.69 -20.90
N THR A 2 8.22 8.25 -21.96
CA THR A 2 6.78 8.00 -21.95
C THR A 2 6.53 6.68 -21.21
N VAL A 3 5.84 6.73 -20.09
CA VAL A 3 5.51 5.55 -19.29
C VAL A 3 4.46 4.73 -20.05
N ARG A 4 4.72 3.44 -20.30
CA ARG A 4 3.78 2.56 -20.97
C ARG A 4 2.77 2.00 -19.98
N MET A 5 1.47 2.23 -20.23
CA MET A 5 0.36 1.70 -19.44
C MET A 5 -0.33 0.56 -20.18
N TYR A 6 -0.52 -0.56 -19.52
CA TYR A 6 -1.24 -1.74 -20.02
C TYR A 6 -2.65 -1.81 -19.44
N ARG A 7 -3.62 -2.16 -20.27
CA ARG A 7 -5.04 -2.35 -19.92
C ARG A 7 -5.46 -3.80 -20.19
N ASP A 8 -6.67 -4.16 -19.78
CA ASP A 8 -7.23 -5.50 -19.96
C ASP A 8 -7.12 -6.04 -21.39
N LYS A 9 -7.38 -5.19 -22.40
CA LYS A 9 -7.30 -5.56 -23.82
C LYS A 9 -5.88 -5.92 -24.29
N ASP A 10 -4.85 -5.43 -23.60
CA ASP A 10 -3.45 -5.61 -23.99
C ASP A 10 -2.86 -6.93 -23.48
N ILE A 11 -3.61 -7.68 -22.65
CA ILE A 11 -3.06 -8.81 -21.91
C ILE A 11 -3.95 -10.04 -22.06
N ASP A 12 -3.35 -11.14 -22.47
CA ASP A 12 -4.00 -12.45 -22.57
C ASP A 12 -3.87 -13.22 -21.25
N LEU A 13 -5.00 -13.46 -20.59
CA LEU A 13 -5.06 -14.23 -19.34
C LEU A 13 -4.85 -15.74 -19.58
N ALA A 14 -5.06 -16.22 -20.81
CA ALA A 14 -4.85 -17.63 -21.18
C ALA A 14 -3.41 -18.08 -20.89
N TRP A 15 -2.44 -17.16 -20.81
CA TRP A 15 -1.08 -17.45 -20.43
C TRP A 15 -0.94 -18.11 -19.05
N LEU A 16 -1.85 -17.86 -18.11
CA LEU A 16 -1.88 -18.48 -16.79
C LEU A 16 -2.76 -19.73 -16.72
N LYS A 17 -3.64 -19.96 -17.71
CA LYS A 17 -4.54 -21.12 -17.70
C LYS A 17 -3.75 -22.42 -17.62
N GLY A 18 -4.23 -23.35 -16.81
CA GLY A 18 -3.59 -24.64 -16.58
C GLY A 18 -2.41 -24.61 -15.60
N LYS A 19 -1.77 -23.45 -15.40
CA LYS A 19 -0.65 -23.31 -14.49
C LYS A 19 -1.08 -23.20 -13.03
N THR A 20 -0.30 -23.80 -12.14
CA THR A 20 -0.52 -23.68 -10.69
C THR A 20 0.18 -22.43 -10.16
N CYS A 21 -0.60 -21.50 -9.62
CA CYS A 21 -0.13 -20.29 -8.94
C CYS A 21 0.04 -20.58 -7.45
N ALA A 22 1.25 -20.56 -6.94
CA ALA A 22 1.53 -20.74 -5.52
C ALA A 22 1.69 -19.37 -4.85
N VAL A 23 0.83 -19.05 -3.89
CA VAL A 23 0.90 -17.85 -3.07
C VAL A 23 1.51 -18.21 -1.71
N ILE A 24 2.71 -17.72 -1.45
CA ILE A 24 3.44 -17.99 -0.21
C ILE A 24 3.21 -16.86 0.77
N GLY A 25 2.42 -17.12 1.82
CA GLY A 25 1.90 -16.14 2.76
C GLY A 25 0.43 -15.83 2.52
N PHE A 26 -0.30 -15.49 3.60
CA PHE A 26 -1.74 -15.17 3.54
C PHE A 26 -2.06 -13.98 4.46
N GLY A 27 -1.18 -12.98 4.42
CA GLY A 27 -1.39 -11.64 4.98
C GLY A 27 -2.35 -10.82 4.11
N ALA A 28 -2.31 -9.50 4.21
CA ALA A 28 -3.20 -8.60 3.45
C ALA A 28 -3.09 -8.83 1.93
N GLN A 29 -1.89 -8.74 1.37
CA GLN A 29 -1.66 -8.93 -0.06
C GLN A 29 -1.86 -10.39 -0.48
N GLY A 30 -1.28 -11.37 0.23
CA GLY A 30 -1.41 -12.78 -0.12
C GLY A 30 -2.86 -13.27 -0.12
N HIS A 31 -3.70 -12.77 0.79
CA HIS A 31 -5.13 -13.03 0.80
C HIS A 31 -5.81 -12.47 -0.47
N ALA A 32 -5.58 -11.21 -0.78
CA ALA A 32 -6.19 -10.56 -1.95
C ALA A 32 -5.77 -11.25 -3.26
N HIS A 33 -4.47 -11.49 -3.45
CA HIS A 33 -3.96 -12.16 -4.64
C HIS A 33 -4.52 -13.58 -4.80
N ALA A 34 -4.50 -14.40 -3.74
CA ALA A 34 -4.98 -15.77 -3.80
C ALA A 34 -6.47 -15.86 -4.18
N LEU A 35 -7.30 -14.97 -3.63
CA LEU A 35 -8.74 -14.95 -3.93
C LEU A 35 -9.02 -14.39 -5.33
N ASN A 36 -8.36 -13.30 -5.72
CA ASN A 36 -8.58 -12.71 -7.04
C ASN A 36 -8.13 -13.66 -8.17
N LEU A 37 -6.98 -14.34 -8.01
CA LEU A 37 -6.52 -15.38 -8.92
C LEU A 37 -7.53 -16.52 -9.04
N ARG A 38 -8.04 -17.03 -7.91
CA ARG A 38 -9.05 -18.10 -7.90
C ARG A 38 -10.31 -17.65 -8.63
N ASP A 39 -10.80 -16.45 -8.31
CA ASP A 39 -12.05 -15.91 -8.89
C ASP A 39 -11.86 -15.53 -10.38
N SER A 40 -10.61 -15.38 -10.82
CA SER A 40 -10.23 -15.28 -12.25
C SER A 40 -10.03 -16.66 -12.92
N GLY A 41 -10.38 -17.76 -12.25
CA GLY A 41 -10.32 -19.11 -12.79
C GLY A 41 -8.94 -19.76 -12.77
N MET A 42 -7.98 -19.22 -12.00
CA MET A 42 -6.62 -19.78 -11.91
C MET A 42 -6.56 -20.90 -10.87
N LYS A 43 -5.68 -21.88 -11.11
CA LYS A 43 -5.38 -22.93 -10.14
C LYS A 43 -4.45 -22.38 -9.06
N VAL A 44 -4.96 -22.22 -7.83
CA VAL A 44 -4.23 -21.58 -6.73
C VAL A 44 -3.95 -22.56 -5.61
N VAL A 45 -2.72 -22.52 -5.08
CA VAL A 45 -2.31 -23.16 -3.84
C VAL A 45 -1.69 -22.12 -2.90
N VAL A 46 -1.86 -22.30 -1.59
CA VAL A 46 -1.31 -21.38 -0.59
C VAL A 46 -0.26 -22.09 0.24
N GLY A 47 0.92 -21.50 0.34
CA GLY A 47 2.03 -22.00 1.15
C GLY A 47 2.11 -21.26 2.50
N LEU A 48 1.99 -22.01 3.61
CA LEU A 48 2.07 -21.44 4.96
C LEU A 48 2.88 -22.39 5.86
N TYR A 49 3.69 -21.80 6.75
CA TYR A 49 4.45 -22.59 7.72
C TYR A 49 3.52 -23.36 8.68
N ARG A 50 4.04 -24.43 9.26
CA ARG A 50 3.33 -25.23 10.25
C ARG A 50 2.97 -24.36 11.46
N GLY A 51 1.70 -24.40 11.91
CA GLY A 51 1.22 -23.55 13.01
C GLY A 51 0.78 -22.14 12.62
N SER A 52 0.84 -21.74 11.36
CA SER A 52 0.34 -20.43 10.92
C SER A 52 -1.17 -20.27 11.18
N LYS A 53 -1.56 -19.24 11.92
CA LYS A 53 -2.98 -18.90 12.19
C LYS A 53 -3.78 -18.64 10.90
N SER A 54 -3.13 -18.23 9.82
CA SER A 54 -3.76 -17.97 8.52
C SER A 54 -4.24 -19.24 7.80
N ARG A 55 -3.80 -20.44 8.21
CA ARG A 55 -4.23 -21.71 7.59
C ARG A 55 -5.76 -21.90 7.65
N VAL A 56 -6.36 -21.61 8.81
CA VAL A 56 -7.82 -21.70 9.00
C VAL A 56 -8.55 -20.75 8.06
N ARG A 57 -8.10 -19.48 8.00
CA ARG A 57 -8.71 -18.47 7.13
C ARG A 57 -8.60 -18.83 5.65
N ALA A 58 -7.45 -19.34 5.20
CA ALA A 58 -7.26 -19.76 3.81
C ALA A 58 -8.16 -20.95 3.44
N ARG A 59 -8.30 -21.96 4.32
CA ARG A 59 -9.18 -23.11 4.11
C ARG A 59 -10.65 -22.72 4.10
N ARG A 60 -11.10 -21.82 4.98
CA ARG A 60 -12.48 -21.27 4.97
C ARG A 60 -12.81 -20.61 3.64
N ASN A 61 -11.82 -20.03 2.98
CA ASN A 61 -11.95 -19.48 1.63
C ASN A 61 -11.77 -20.53 0.52
N ARG A 62 -11.90 -21.84 0.83
CA ARG A 62 -11.80 -22.94 -0.14
C ARG A 62 -10.49 -23.02 -0.90
N LEU A 63 -9.39 -22.53 -0.32
CA LEU A 63 -8.05 -22.61 -0.91
C LEU A 63 -7.33 -23.86 -0.42
N LYS A 64 -6.58 -24.51 -1.30
CA LYS A 64 -5.71 -25.63 -0.95
C LYS A 64 -4.47 -25.09 -0.25
N VAL A 65 -4.24 -25.54 1.00
CA VAL A 65 -3.15 -25.05 1.86
C VAL A 65 -2.14 -26.14 2.12
N PHE A 66 -0.90 -25.89 1.78
CA PHE A 66 0.25 -26.78 1.97
C PHE A 66 1.27 -26.14 2.92
N GLU A 67 2.28 -26.88 3.34
CA GLU A 67 3.49 -26.29 3.90
C GLU A 67 4.26 -25.55 2.79
N THR A 68 5.04 -24.54 3.17
CA THR A 68 5.70 -23.68 2.18
C THR A 68 6.51 -24.46 1.14
N PRO A 69 7.37 -25.44 1.50
CA PRO A 69 8.12 -26.23 0.51
C PRO A 69 7.22 -27.00 -0.45
N ASP A 70 6.11 -27.54 0.06
CA ASP A 70 5.17 -28.32 -0.76
C ASP A 70 4.39 -27.45 -1.72
N ALA A 71 3.99 -26.25 -1.29
CA ALA A 71 3.34 -25.27 -2.16
C ALA A 71 4.28 -24.81 -3.28
N VAL A 72 5.56 -24.57 -2.96
CA VAL A 72 6.58 -24.17 -3.94
C VAL A 72 6.81 -25.28 -4.97
N ARG A 73 6.92 -26.56 -4.54
CA ARG A 73 7.07 -27.68 -5.46
C ARG A 73 5.89 -27.85 -6.43
N ARG A 74 4.68 -27.48 -6.00
CA ARG A 74 3.45 -27.56 -6.80
C ARG A 74 3.24 -26.37 -7.72
N GLY A 75 3.89 -25.24 -7.40
CA GLY A 75 3.72 -23.98 -8.11
C GLY A 75 4.61 -23.88 -9.34
N GLU A 76 4.01 -23.59 -10.50
CA GLU A 76 4.76 -23.19 -11.71
C GLU A 76 5.04 -21.68 -11.69
N ILE A 77 4.19 -20.92 -11.00
CA ILE A 77 4.38 -19.49 -10.74
C ILE A 77 4.26 -19.28 -9.24
N ILE A 78 5.25 -18.64 -8.64
CA ILE A 78 5.33 -18.46 -7.20
C ILE A 78 5.24 -16.96 -6.89
N PHE A 79 4.29 -16.57 -6.05
CA PHE A 79 4.16 -15.24 -5.50
C PHE A 79 4.49 -15.23 -4.01
N LEU A 80 5.38 -14.35 -3.62
CA LEU A 80 5.84 -14.24 -2.24
C LEU A 80 5.16 -13.06 -1.56
N ALA A 81 4.28 -13.35 -0.62
CA ALA A 81 3.57 -12.39 0.21
C ALA A 81 4.03 -12.51 1.67
N LEU A 82 5.33 -12.42 1.88
CA LEU A 82 6.01 -12.53 3.18
C LEU A 82 6.41 -11.15 3.69
N PRO A 83 6.59 -10.97 5.01
CA PRO A 83 7.17 -9.74 5.55
C PRO A 83 8.58 -9.49 4.98
N ASP A 84 8.90 -8.24 4.68
CA ASP A 84 10.14 -7.82 4.00
C ASP A 84 11.41 -8.33 4.69
N THR A 85 11.42 -8.34 6.03
CA THR A 85 12.53 -8.87 6.83
C THR A 85 12.76 -10.38 6.67
N LYS A 86 11.83 -11.11 6.05
CA LYS A 86 11.90 -12.56 5.79
C LYS A 86 12.13 -12.89 4.32
N MET A 87 12.21 -11.88 3.45
CA MET A 87 12.37 -12.02 2.01
C MET A 87 13.81 -11.97 1.44
N PRO A 88 14.92 -11.82 2.18
CA PRO A 88 16.25 -11.59 1.58
C PRO A 88 16.74 -12.68 0.62
N ALA A 89 16.11 -13.84 0.62
CA ALA A 89 16.58 -14.99 -0.19
C ALA A 89 15.67 -15.33 -1.37
N VAL A 90 14.46 -14.70 -1.49
CA VAL A 90 13.43 -15.26 -2.36
C VAL A 90 12.72 -14.22 -3.19
N TYR A 91 12.87 -13.74 -4.16
CA TYR A 91 12.78 -12.68 -4.98
C TYR A 91 12.27 -12.62 -6.45
N LYS A 92 12.47 -11.63 -7.15
CA LYS A 92 12.81 -11.43 -8.58
C LYS A 92 11.69 -11.35 -9.63
N LYS A 93 10.42 -11.41 -9.27
CA LYS A 93 9.31 -10.97 -10.12
C LYS A 93 8.28 -10.31 -9.23
N GLU A 94 8.09 -9.01 -9.38
CA GLU A 94 7.13 -8.27 -8.56
C GLU A 94 5.96 -7.80 -9.39
N VAL A 95 4.76 -7.97 -8.83
CA VAL A 95 3.56 -7.25 -9.21
C VAL A 95 3.10 -6.50 -7.98
N ALA A 96 3.25 -5.18 -7.98
CA ALA A 96 2.90 -4.32 -6.87
C ALA A 96 1.60 -3.55 -7.18
N PRO A 97 0.44 -3.99 -6.62
CA PRO A 97 -0.77 -3.17 -6.65
C PRO A 97 -0.57 -1.92 -5.80
N LYS A 98 -0.88 -0.75 -6.33
CA LYS A 98 -0.81 0.51 -5.61
C LYS A 98 -2.06 0.72 -4.74
N GLY A 99 -2.18 -0.12 -3.71
CA GLY A 99 -3.26 -0.10 -2.73
C GLY A 99 -3.15 -1.20 -1.70
N LEU A 100 -3.81 -1.02 -0.57
CA LEU A 100 -3.85 -2.00 0.51
C LEU A 100 -4.51 -3.30 0.05
N GLY A 101 -4.06 -4.44 0.54
CA GLY A 101 -4.59 -5.76 0.16
C GLY A 101 -6.11 -5.90 0.28
N PRO A 102 -6.78 -5.44 1.35
CA PRO A 102 -8.23 -5.42 1.43
C PRO A 102 -8.88 -4.59 0.32
N MET A 103 -8.30 -3.44 -0.07
CA MET A 103 -8.77 -2.61 -1.18
C MET A 103 -8.60 -3.35 -2.52
N VAL A 104 -7.45 -3.97 -2.78
CA VAL A 104 -7.24 -4.80 -3.98
C VAL A 104 -8.32 -5.87 -4.11
N ARG A 105 -8.74 -6.46 -3.00
CA ARG A 105 -9.81 -7.46 -2.99
C ARG A 105 -11.20 -6.84 -3.21
N SER A 106 -11.55 -5.76 -2.49
CA SER A 106 -12.86 -5.13 -2.60
C SER A 106 -13.10 -4.55 -4.00
N GLU A 107 -12.12 -3.85 -4.55
CA GLU A 107 -12.21 -3.31 -5.91
C GLU A 107 -12.38 -4.41 -6.96
N PHE A 108 -11.66 -5.52 -6.81
CA PHE A 108 -11.80 -6.67 -7.69
C PHE A 108 -13.24 -7.24 -7.67
N VAL A 109 -13.81 -7.44 -6.49
CA VAL A 109 -15.17 -7.97 -6.31
C VAL A 109 -16.22 -7.04 -6.91
N ASN A 110 -16.00 -5.73 -6.78
CA ASN A 110 -16.88 -4.69 -7.33
C ASN A 110 -16.70 -4.46 -8.85
N GLY A 111 -15.96 -5.33 -9.54
CA GLY A 111 -15.72 -5.19 -10.99
C GLY A 111 -14.69 -4.12 -11.35
N ARG A 112 -14.16 -3.38 -10.37
CA ARG A 112 -13.12 -2.37 -10.53
C ARG A 112 -11.72 -2.96 -10.34
N GLY A 113 -10.69 -2.13 -10.29
CA GLY A 113 -9.32 -2.55 -10.02
C GLY A 113 -8.51 -1.44 -9.36
N VAL A 114 -7.44 -1.85 -8.69
CA VAL A 114 -6.41 -0.93 -8.18
C VAL A 114 -5.28 -0.90 -9.20
N PRO A 115 -4.77 0.27 -9.61
CA PRO A 115 -3.61 0.35 -10.49
C PRO A 115 -2.44 -0.48 -9.98
N GLY A 116 -1.64 -1.03 -10.87
CA GLY A 116 -0.48 -1.85 -10.49
C GLY A 116 0.79 -1.45 -11.22
N LEU A 117 1.92 -1.79 -10.62
CA LEU A 117 3.23 -1.72 -11.26
C LEU A 117 3.73 -3.13 -11.51
N ILE A 118 4.50 -3.31 -12.59
CA ILE A 118 5.28 -4.50 -12.83
C ILE A 118 6.74 -4.14 -13.05
N ALA A 119 7.63 -4.97 -12.53
CA ALA A 119 9.06 -4.89 -12.76
C ALA A 119 9.64 -6.26 -13.07
N VAL A 120 10.63 -6.32 -13.96
CA VAL A 120 11.29 -7.57 -14.33
C VAL A 120 12.79 -7.46 -14.04
N GLN A 121 13.27 -8.15 -13.01
CA GLN A 121 14.69 -8.18 -12.66
C GLN A 121 15.49 -9.21 -13.48
N GLN A 122 14.87 -10.36 -13.77
CA GLN A 122 15.52 -11.42 -14.55
C GLN A 122 14.52 -12.03 -15.53
N ASN A 123 14.98 -12.29 -16.76
CA ASN A 123 14.15 -12.82 -17.84
C ASN A 123 14.82 -13.96 -18.59
N ARG A 124 15.34 -14.98 -17.87
CA ARG A 124 16.01 -16.14 -18.47
C ARG A 124 15.13 -16.91 -19.47
N SER A 125 13.83 -16.95 -19.24
CA SER A 125 12.87 -17.65 -20.10
C SER A 125 12.31 -16.81 -21.25
N GLY A 126 12.66 -15.52 -21.34
CA GLY A 126 12.01 -14.56 -22.25
C GLY A 126 10.55 -14.21 -21.89
N ARG A 127 9.99 -14.84 -20.84
CA ARG A 127 8.54 -14.83 -20.53
C ARG A 127 8.16 -14.05 -19.28
N ALA A 128 9.14 -13.47 -18.56
CA ALA A 128 8.91 -12.87 -17.25
C ALA A 128 7.89 -11.73 -17.30
N LYS A 129 8.02 -10.81 -18.26
CA LYS A 129 7.08 -9.69 -18.45
C LYS A 129 5.66 -10.18 -18.74
N ARG A 130 5.51 -11.13 -19.67
CA ARG A 130 4.20 -11.70 -20.01
C ARG A 130 3.53 -12.36 -18.79
N THR A 131 4.33 -13.06 -17.97
CA THR A 131 3.84 -13.68 -16.72
C THR A 131 3.40 -12.63 -15.70
N ALA A 132 4.19 -11.56 -15.50
CA ALA A 132 3.85 -10.48 -14.58
C ALA A 132 2.58 -9.74 -15.00
N LEU A 133 2.45 -9.42 -16.29
CA LEU A 133 1.25 -8.79 -16.84
C LEU A 133 0.00 -9.68 -16.70
N ALA A 134 0.11 -10.97 -17.03
CA ALA A 134 -1.01 -11.90 -16.88
C ALA A 134 -1.42 -12.07 -15.41
N TRP A 135 -0.45 -12.09 -14.48
CA TRP A 135 -0.74 -12.06 -13.05
C TRP A 135 -1.45 -10.77 -12.63
N ALA A 136 -0.96 -9.60 -13.06
CA ALA A 136 -1.60 -8.31 -12.77
C ALA A 136 -3.05 -8.26 -13.30
N LYS A 137 -3.31 -8.84 -14.48
CA LYS A 137 -4.67 -8.99 -15.01
C LYS A 137 -5.53 -9.91 -14.13
N ALA A 138 -5.00 -11.05 -13.74
CA ALA A 138 -5.73 -12.02 -12.94
C ALA A 138 -6.11 -11.50 -11.54
N ILE A 139 -5.37 -10.54 -10.99
CA ILE A 139 -5.73 -9.88 -9.73
C ILE A 139 -6.54 -8.58 -9.91
N GLY A 140 -6.83 -8.18 -11.17
CA GLY A 140 -7.70 -7.06 -11.50
C GLY A 140 -7.02 -5.71 -11.71
N CYS A 141 -5.68 -5.62 -11.61
CA CYS A 141 -4.96 -4.34 -11.76
C CYS A 141 -5.15 -3.70 -13.14
N THR A 142 -5.27 -4.49 -14.20
CA THR A 142 -5.38 -4.01 -15.57
C THR A 142 -6.66 -3.26 -15.87
N ARG A 143 -7.71 -3.45 -15.05
CA ARG A 143 -8.95 -2.67 -15.13
C ARG A 143 -8.71 -1.18 -14.87
N ALA A 144 -7.83 -0.87 -13.93
CA ALA A 144 -7.38 0.49 -13.65
C ALA A 144 -6.14 0.91 -14.48
N GLY A 145 -5.27 -0.04 -14.76
CA GLY A 145 -4.05 0.12 -15.56
C GLY A 145 -2.82 -0.41 -14.86
N VAL A 146 -1.85 -0.89 -15.64
CA VAL A 146 -0.58 -1.41 -15.16
C VAL A 146 0.56 -0.68 -15.84
N ILE A 147 1.50 -0.18 -15.06
CA ILE A 147 2.69 0.53 -15.52
C ILE A 147 3.90 -0.39 -15.39
N GLU A 148 4.73 -0.43 -16.42
CA GLU A 148 6.04 -1.08 -16.33
C GLU A 148 7.08 -0.13 -15.76
N THR A 149 7.85 -0.60 -14.80
CA THR A 149 8.87 0.16 -14.08
C THR A 149 10.09 -0.71 -13.80
N THR A 150 11.05 -0.23 -13.02
CA THR A 150 12.17 -0.98 -12.48
C THR A 150 11.96 -1.28 -11.00
N PHE A 151 12.61 -2.33 -10.46
CA PHE A 151 12.62 -2.59 -9.01
C PHE A 151 13.16 -1.40 -8.22
N ARG A 152 14.16 -0.73 -8.77
CA ARG A 152 14.76 0.45 -8.15
C ARG A 152 13.74 1.57 -8.03
N ASP A 153 13.13 1.97 -9.15
CA ASP A 153 12.21 3.10 -9.18
C ASP A 153 10.97 2.81 -8.33
N GLU A 154 10.44 1.60 -8.41
CA GLU A 154 9.31 1.17 -7.58
C GLU A 154 9.64 1.27 -6.10
N THR A 155 10.75 0.67 -5.65
CA THR A 155 11.15 0.65 -4.24
C THR A 155 11.48 2.05 -3.72
N GLU A 156 12.24 2.87 -4.48
CA GLU A 156 12.60 4.22 -4.06
C GLU A 156 11.38 5.12 -3.95
N THR A 157 10.45 5.06 -4.90
CA THR A 157 9.26 5.90 -4.91
C THR A 157 8.22 5.46 -3.89
N ASP A 158 8.05 4.16 -3.68
CA ASP A 158 7.14 3.61 -2.68
C ASP A 158 7.58 3.98 -1.25
N LEU A 159 8.82 3.70 -0.89
CA LEU A 159 9.39 4.10 0.41
C LEU A 159 9.35 5.60 0.64
N PHE A 160 9.63 6.41 -0.38
CA PHE A 160 9.52 7.86 -0.27
C PHE A 160 8.07 8.29 -0.05
N GLY A 161 7.14 7.77 -0.82
CA GLY A 161 5.71 8.07 -0.71
C GLY A 161 5.17 7.76 0.70
N GLU A 162 5.50 6.57 1.23
CA GLU A 162 5.07 6.17 2.58
C GLU A 162 5.63 7.08 3.67
N GLN A 163 6.93 7.44 3.59
CA GLN A 163 7.60 8.21 4.62
C GLN A 163 7.25 9.70 4.56
N ALA A 164 7.35 10.30 3.37
CA ALA A 164 7.26 11.75 3.22
C ALA A 164 5.81 12.26 3.09
N VAL A 165 4.90 11.45 2.53
CA VAL A 165 3.54 11.90 2.18
C VAL A 165 2.45 11.06 2.83
N LEU A 166 2.34 9.78 2.44
CA LEU A 166 1.15 8.95 2.69
C LEU A 166 0.94 8.63 4.18
N CYS A 167 1.98 8.14 4.85
CA CYS A 167 1.89 7.74 6.25
C CYS A 167 2.57 8.76 7.17
N GLY A 168 3.87 9.02 6.96
CA GLY A 168 4.66 9.88 7.83
C GLY A 168 4.20 11.33 7.77
N GLY A 169 4.25 11.95 6.60
CA GLY A 169 3.90 13.37 6.41
C GLY A 169 2.47 13.67 6.80
N THR A 170 1.50 12.93 6.28
CA THR A 170 0.07 13.14 6.58
C THR A 170 -0.23 12.99 8.07
N SER A 171 0.29 11.93 8.72
CA SER A 171 0.07 11.74 10.16
C SER A 171 0.70 12.83 11.01
N ALA A 172 1.87 13.35 10.61
CA ALA A 172 2.53 14.45 11.30
C ALA A 172 1.76 15.75 11.14
N LEU A 173 1.27 16.07 9.93
CA LEU A 173 0.46 17.26 9.65
C LEU A 173 -0.84 17.26 10.46
N ILE A 174 -1.57 16.14 10.47
CA ILE A 174 -2.79 15.98 11.24
C ILE A 174 -2.54 16.25 12.74
N ARG A 175 -1.52 15.63 13.31
CA ARG A 175 -1.18 15.82 14.74
C ARG A 175 -0.78 17.26 15.03
N ALA A 176 0.04 17.88 14.19
CA ALA A 176 0.45 19.27 14.38
C ALA A 176 -0.74 20.23 14.35
N GLY A 177 -1.69 20.05 13.41
CA GLY A 177 -2.91 20.83 13.35
C GLY A 177 -3.78 20.63 14.59
N PHE A 178 -4.06 19.38 14.96
CA PHE A 178 -4.81 19.03 16.17
C PHE A 178 -4.20 19.65 17.44
N ASP A 179 -2.90 19.48 17.64
CA ASP A 179 -2.21 19.99 18.83
C ASP A 179 -2.22 21.53 18.87
N THR A 180 -2.11 22.18 17.73
CA THR A 180 -2.16 23.65 17.63
C THR A 180 -3.51 24.17 18.08
N LEU A 181 -4.61 23.58 17.61
CA LEU A 181 -5.96 23.98 18.01
C LEU A 181 -6.22 23.70 19.50
N VAL A 182 -5.86 22.54 19.98
CA VAL A 182 -6.05 22.15 21.39
C VAL A 182 -5.23 23.07 22.33
N LYS A 183 -3.99 23.41 21.98
CA LYS A 183 -3.17 24.36 22.74
C LYS A 183 -3.74 25.76 22.75
N ALA A 184 -4.44 26.17 21.69
CA ALA A 184 -5.13 27.44 21.61
C ALA A 184 -6.48 27.46 22.37
N GLY A 185 -6.85 26.34 23.04
CA GLY A 185 -8.04 26.25 23.88
C GLY A 185 -9.30 25.74 23.18
N TYR A 186 -9.21 25.32 21.90
CA TYR A 186 -10.36 24.75 21.20
C TYR A 186 -10.69 23.33 21.72
N PRO A 187 -11.96 22.92 21.72
CA PRO A 187 -12.38 21.56 22.07
C PRO A 187 -11.67 20.52 21.21
N PRO A 188 -11.11 19.47 21.81
CA PRO A 188 -10.40 18.41 21.07
C PRO A 188 -11.26 17.71 20.01
N GLU A 189 -12.56 17.64 20.23
CA GLU A 189 -13.53 17.05 19.32
C GLU A 189 -13.61 17.87 18.02
N LEU A 190 -13.66 19.21 18.11
CA LEU A 190 -13.62 20.10 16.94
C LEU A 190 -12.28 19.98 16.22
N ALA A 191 -11.15 20.00 16.95
CA ALA A 191 -9.83 19.82 16.37
C ALA A 191 -9.69 18.49 15.63
N TYR A 192 -10.35 17.42 16.11
CA TYR A 192 -10.38 16.13 15.44
C TYR A 192 -11.18 16.17 14.14
N PHE A 193 -12.36 16.80 14.14
CA PHE A 193 -13.17 16.93 12.93
C PHE A 193 -12.41 17.69 11.84
N GLU A 194 -11.90 18.86 12.17
CA GLU A 194 -11.23 19.78 11.22
C GLU A 194 -9.91 19.20 10.68
N CYS A 195 -9.08 18.59 11.54
CA CYS A 195 -7.74 18.18 11.14
C CYS A 195 -7.65 16.73 10.66
N LEU A 196 -8.63 15.86 10.99
CA LEU A 196 -8.55 14.44 10.63
C LEU A 196 -9.79 13.95 9.88
N HIS A 197 -10.99 14.17 10.43
CA HIS A 197 -12.18 13.58 9.85
C HIS A 197 -12.49 14.13 8.46
N GLU A 198 -12.47 15.44 8.34
CA GLU A 198 -12.81 16.15 7.08
C GLU A 198 -11.74 15.97 6.01
N LEU A 199 -10.49 15.71 6.40
CA LEU A 199 -9.41 15.45 5.45
C LEU A 199 -9.77 14.35 4.45
N LYS A 200 -10.54 13.33 4.85
CA LYS A 200 -10.99 12.28 3.95
C LYS A 200 -11.74 12.83 2.75
N PHE A 201 -12.66 13.75 2.98
CA PHE A 201 -13.47 14.32 1.90
C PHE A 201 -12.63 15.13 0.91
N ILE A 202 -11.66 15.88 1.41
CA ILE A 202 -10.71 16.62 0.57
C ILE A 202 -9.83 15.65 -0.24
N VAL A 203 -9.35 14.57 0.38
CA VAL A 203 -8.55 13.56 -0.30
C VAL A 203 -9.37 12.83 -1.37
N ASP A 204 -10.63 12.53 -1.11
CA ASP A 204 -11.54 11.93 -2.10
C ASP A 204 -11.71 12.85 -3.33
N LEU A 205 -11.96 14.14 -3.12
CA LEU A 205 -12.06 15.13 -4.21
C LEU A 205 -10.75 15.22 -5.04
N ILE A 206 -9.60 15.22 -4.36
CA ILE A 206 -8.29 15.21 -5.05
C ILE A 206 -8.11 13.91 -5.84
N HIS A 207 -8.51 12.78 -5.28
CA HIS A 207 -8.41 11.48 -5.93
C HIS A 207 -9.27 11.40 -7.19
N GLU A 208 -10.50 11.90 -7.13
CA GLU A 208 -11.47 11.83 -8.23
C GLU A 208 -11.18 12.83 -9.35
N ALA A 209 -10.82 14.05 -9.01
CA ALA A 209 -10.76 15.16 -9.96
C ALA A 209 -9.43 15.94 -9.97
N GLY A 210 -8.43 15.50 -9.21
CA GLY A 210 -7.17 16.20 -9.03
C GLY A 210 -7.31 17.49 -8.20
N MET A 211 -6.19 18.14 -7.91
CA MET A 211 -6.19 19.40 -7.12
C MET A 211 -7.02 20.52 -7.77
N ARG A 212 -7.05 20.57 -9.10
CA ARG A 212 -7.87 21.55 -9.82
C ARG A 212 -9.38 21.28 -9.61
N GLY A 213 -9.79 20.01 -9.69
CA GLY A 213 -11.18 19.64 -9.48
C GLY A 213 -11.61 19.84 -8.02
N MET A 214 -10.78 19.52 -7.06
CA MET A 214 -11.01 19.81 -5.65
C MET A 214 -11.24 21.31 -5.44
N ARG A 215 -10.38 22.19 -6.00
CA ARG A 215 -10.58 23.67 -5.93
C ARG A 215 -11.90 24.13 -6.51
N ALA A 216 -12.42 23.48 -7.54
CA ALA A 216 -13.70 23.86 -8.12
C ALA A 216 -14.89 23.64 -7.16
N LEU A 217 -14.74 22.78 -6.17
CA LEU A 217 -15.81 22.35 -5.25
C LEU A 217 -15.70 22.93 -3.84
N ILE A 218 -14.57 23.51 -3.46
CA ILE A 218 -14.38 24.16 -2.15
C ILE A 218 -14.70 25.66 -2.20
N SER A 219 -14.89 26.28 -1.03
CA SER A 219 -15.16 27.72 -0.91
C SER A 219 -13.98 28.59 -1.35
N ASP A 220 -14.25 29.86 -1.67
CA ASP A 220 -13.18 30.79 -2.03
C ASP A 220 -12.25 31.10 -0.85
N THR A 221 -12.77 31.07 0.37
CA THR A 221 -11.96 31.18 1.61
C THR A 221 -10.97 30.03 1.71
N ALA A 222 -11.42 28.80 1.47
CA ALA A 222 -10.55 27.62 1.48
C ALA A 222 -9.49 27.66 0.37
N LYS A 223 -9.88 28.10 -0.86
CA LYS A 223 -8.94 28.32 -1.97
C LYS A 223 -7.86 29.32 -1.61
N TRP A 224 -8.26 30.43 -1.01
CA TRP A 224 -7.32 31.48 -0.58
C TRP A 224 -6.34 30.94 0.45
N GLY A 225 -6.84 30.22 1.47
CA GLY A 225 -6.01 29.56 2.49
C GLY A 225 -5.03 28.55 1.89
N GLU A 226 -5.51 27.67 0.99
CA GLU A 226 -4.66 26.70 0.29
C GLU A 226 -3.48 27.38 -0.42
N LEU A 227 -3.77 28.43 -1.21
CA LEU A 227 -2.77 29.07 -2.06
C LEU A 227 -1.81 30.00 -1.29
N THR A 228 -2.24 30.56 -0.17
CA THR A 228 -1.43 31.52 0.60
C THR A 228 -0.76 30.93 1.84
N VAL A 229 -1.42 29.97 2.51
CA VAL A 229 -0.91 29.36 3.75
C VAL A 229 -0.21 28.03 3.47
N GLY A 230 -0.67 27.24 2.52
CA GLY A 230 -0.06 25.97 2.15
C GLY A 230 1.46 26.08 1.93
N PRO A 231 1.96 27.00 1.09
CA PRO A 231 3.40 27.20 0.88
C PRO A 231 4.20 27.64 2.11
N ARG A 232 3.54 28.18 3.13
CA ARG A 232 4.19 28.56 4.40
C ARG A 232 4.35 27.38 5.33
N ILE A 233 3.47 26.39 5.24
CA ILE A 233 3.53 25.14 6.01
C ILE A 233 4.51 24.16 5.36
N ILE A 234 4.42 23.96 4.06
CA ILE A 234 5.33 23.11 3.28
C ILE A 234 6.27 24.01 2.49
N ASP A 235 7.20 24.61 3.19
CA ASP A 235 8.17 25.56 2.67
C ASP A 235 9.44 24.87 2.12
N ALA A 236 10.43 25.67 1.73
CA ALA A 236 11.70 25.18 1.18
C ALA A 236 12.50 24.31 2.19
N ARG A 237 12.30 24.50 3.51
CA ARG A 237 12.96 23.68 4.55
C ARG A 237 12.36 22.27 4.53
N VAL A 238 11.03 22.16 4.44
CA VAL A 238 10.34 20.86 4.33
C VAL A 238 10.74 20.16 3.04
N GLN A 239 10.80 20.88 1.92
CA GLN A 239 11.23 20.29 0.63
C GLN A 239 12.68 19.81 0.68
N LYS A 240 13.58 20.53 1.37
CA LYS A 240 14.97 20.10 1.59
C LYS A 240 15.04 18.80 2.41
N GLU A 241 14.20 18.69 3.45
CA GLU A 241 14.10 17.48 4.27
C GLU A 241 13.54 16.29 3.46
N MET A 242 12.52 16.49 2.64
CA MET A 242 12.04 15.45 1.70
C MET A 242 13.17 14.96 0.78
N GLY A 243 14.02 15.89 0.30
CA GLY A 243 15.21 15.54 -0.46
C GLY A 243 16.23 14.73 0.35
N ALA A 244 16.38 14.99 1.65
CA ALA A 244 17.24 14.20 2.54
C ALA A 244 16.68 12.78 2.74
N VAL A 245 15.39 12.64 2.98
CA VAL A 245 14.69 11.35 3.07
C VAL A 245 14.93 10.50 1.81
N LEU A 246 14.78 11.10 0.62
CA LEU A 246 15.03 10.39 -0.64
C LEU A 246 16.52 9.96 -0.77
N ARG A 247 17.47 10.78 -0.35
CA ARG A 247 18.90 10.38 -0.32
C ARG A 247 19.15 9.22 0.63
N ASP A 248 18.55 9.22 1.82
CA ASP A 248 18.69 8.13 2.79
C ASP A 248 18.12 6.80 2.27
N ILE A 249 17.01 6.85 1.50
CA ILE A 249 16.46 5.69 0.81
C ILE A 249 17.44 5.19 -0.25
N ARG A 250 17.87 6.05 -1.17
CA ARG A 250 18.77 5.72 -2.28
C ARG A 250 20.11 5.17 -1.83
N SER A 251 20.67 5.71 -0.75
CA SER A 251 21.92 5.22 -0.17
C SER A 251 21.78 3.90 0.58
N GLY A 252 20.55 3.42 0.78
CA GLY A 252 20.24 2.25 1.59
C GLY A 252 20.38 2.46 3.10
N LYS A 253 20.58 3.70 3.55
CA LYS A 253 20.71 4.05 4.99
C LYS A 253 19.45 3.65 5.73
N PHE A 254 18.28 4.06 5.24
CA PHE A 254 16.99 3.69 5.82
C PHE A 254 16.81 2.16 5.94
N ALA A 255 17.11 1.42 4.88
CA ALA A 255 16.99 -0.05 4.90
C ALA A 255 17.92 -0.69 5.93
N ARG A 256 19.17 -0.21 6.05
CA ARG A 256 20.12 -0.72 7.08
C ARG A 256 19.64 -0.43 8.50
N GLU A 257 19.12 0.77 8.75
CA GLU A 257 18.56 1.15 10.06
C GLU A 257 17.35 0.32 10.43
N PHE A 258 16.40 0.16 9.51
CA PHE A 258 15.20 -0.66 9.69
C PHE A 258 15.56 -2.13 9.98
N ILE A 259 16.43 -2.73 9.16
CA ILE A 259 16.85 -4.13 9.35
C ILE A 259 17.55 -4.32 10.70
N ARG A 260 18.39 -3.37 11.11
CA ARG A 260 19.05 -3.39 12.42
C ARG A 260 18.01 -3.37 13.54
N GLU A 261 17.09 -2.42 13.52
CA GLU A 261 16.02 -2.29 14.52
C GLU A 261 15.18 -3.57 14.62
N MET A 262 14.81 -4.15 13.48
CA MET A 262 14.02 -5.39 13.45
C MET A 262 14.79 -6.62 14.01
N LYS A 263 16.12 -6.64 13.88
CA LYS A 263 16.97 -7.73 14.41
C LYS A 263 17.31 -7.56 15.89
N THR A 264 17.38 -6.34 16.40
CA THR A 264 17.78 -6.02 17.78
C THR A 264 16.61 -5.93 18.79
N GLY A 265 15.47 -6.56 18.47
CA GLY A 265 14.34 -6.67 19.39
C GLY A 265 13.29 -5.57 19.29
N ARG A 266 13.41 -4.63 18.33
CA ARG A 266 12.40 -3.60 17.99
C ARG A 266 12.10 -2.63 19.14
N LYS A 267 13.06 -2.36 20.00
CA LYS A 267 12.83 -1.54 21.21
C LYS A 267 12.40 -0.12 20.85
N ARG A 268 13.19 0.56 20.01
CA ARG A 268 12.89 1.92 19.56
C ARG A 268 11.58 1.98 18.77
N TYR A 269 11.35 1.02 17.89
CA TYR A 269 10.09 0.92 17.13
C TYR A 269 8.87 0.81 18.05
N GLN A 270 8.95 -0.03 19.09
CA GLN A 270 7.87 -0.20 20.06
C GLN A 270 7.64 1.06 20.90
N GLU A 271 8.70 1.76 21.31
CA GLU A 271 8.63 3.03 22.04
C GLU A 271 7.94 4.11 21.20
N LEU A 272 8.37 4.30 19.95
CA LEU A 272 7.77 5.25 19.02
C LEU A 272 6.30 4.93 18.74
N ARG A 273 5.99 3.66 18.55
CA ARG A 273 4.62 3.21 18.34
C ARG A 273 3.75 3.47 19.57
N LYS A 274 4.23 3.13 20.77
CA LYS A 274 3.51 3.40 22.02
C LYS A 274 3.21 4.88 22.22
N ALA A 275 4.18 5.74 21.90
CA ALA A 275 4.00 7.19 21.96
C ALA A 275 2.94 7.67 20.98
N ALA A 276 2.96 7.17 19.74
CA ALA A 276 1.97 7.50 18.72
C ALA A 276 0.55 6.99 19.09
N ASP A 277 0.43 5.74 19.51
CA ASP A 277 -0.84 5.13 19.94
C ASP A 277 -1.43 5.78 21.20
N GLY A 278 -0.58 6.39 22.05
CA GLY A 278 -0.96 7.15 23.25
C GLY A 278 -1.34 8.60 23.02
N HIS A 279 -1.22 9.11 21.81
CA HIS A 279 -1.52 10.51 21.52
C HIS A 279 -3.00 10.86 21.79
N ARG A 280 -3.26 12.07 22.29
CA ARG A 280 -4.61 12.52 22.67
C ARG A 280 -5.64 12.39 21.56
N ILE A 281 -5.24 12.61 20.31
CA ILE A 281 -6.10 12.46 19.12
C ILE A 281 -6.70 11.05 18.98
N GLU A 282 -5.95 9.99 19.39
CA GLU A 282 -6.43 8.61 19.32
C GLU A 282 -7.56 8.34 20.33
N LYS A 283 -7.46 8.92 21.53
CA LYS A 283 -8.50 8.82 22.56
C LYS A 283 -9.77 9.55 22.10
N VAL A 284 -9.65 10.77 21.64
CA VAL A 284 -10.75 11.59 21.10
C VAL A 284 -11.41 10.88 19.92
N GLY A 285 -10.62 10.46 18.95
CA GLY A 285 -11.12 9.78 17.76
C GLY A 285 -11.83 8.46 18.07
N ARG A 286 -11.39 7.71 19.08
CA ARG A 286 -12.07 6.48 19.52
C ARG A 286 -13.48 6.80 20.07
N GLY A 287 -13.60 7.83 20.90
CA GLY A 287 -14.89 8.29 21.43
C GLY A 287 -15.85 8.70 20.32
N LEU A 288 -15.39 9.56 19.41
CA LEU A 288 -16.20 10.04 18.31
C LEU A 288 -16.63 8.93 17.34
N ARG A 289 -15.71 8.04 16.94
CA ARG A 289 -16.04 6.88 16.06
C ARG A 289 -17.05 5.91 16.70
N ALA A 290 -17.09 5.82 18.03
CA ALA A 290 -18.11 5.02 18.71
C ALA A 290 -19.51 5.63 18.65
N LEU A 291 -19.63 6.95 18.49
CA LEU A 291 -20.89 7.68 18.33
C LEU A 291 -21.37 7.73 16.88
N MET A 292 -20.47 7.51 15.92
CA MET A 292 -20.80 7.55 14.48
C MET A 292 -21.40 6.22 14.06
N THR A 293 -22.66 6.21 13.63
CA THR A 293 -23.41 5.02 13.22
C THR A 293 -23.14 4.56 11.79
N TRP A 294 -22.44 5.37 11.00
CA TRP A 294 -22.07 5.05 9.60
C TRP A 294 -20.66 4.45 9.55
N LYS A 295 -20.66 3.15 9.31
CA LYS A 295 -19.45 2.37 9.01
C LYS A 295 -19.48 1.90 7.55
#